data_01dfec3e5149cf5af94170eb701648d4
#
_entry.id   01dfec3e5149cf5af94170eb701648d4
#
_cell.length_a   1.000
_cell.length_b   1.000
_cell.length_c   1.000
_cell.angle_alpha   90.00
_cell.angle_beta   90.00
_cell.angle_gamma   90.00
#
_symmetry.space_group_name_H-M   'P 1'
#
loop_
_entity.id
_entity.type
_entity.pdbx_description
1 polymer ?
#
loop_
_entity_poly.entity_id
_entity_poly.type
_entity_poly.pdbx_seq_one_letter_code
_entity_poly.pdbx_strand_id
1 'polypeptide(L)'
;MDSTKPENLISYTNIEVDGNVLENIGDYKADGDISFNIGQDYTDVDGIVTFRGNSFRDTPSHGYADMTDFRLNKLWSADTGSLSSGSAVWTGSGWTGQPLMMKWSKEVKAHMNMTEKAKADDELVEVIYACMDGYVYFLDLRTGEKTRDPLYLGYTFKGAGALDPRGYPIMYVGAGYNSNEGTAKVFVVNLLDCSVMYTFGDNDEFSLRGSLSFFDGSALVDAETDTLIYPGENGILYLIRLNTKYDLNSGTLSIDPGRTVKWRYYGTRSSTESFWLGMEDSAAIYKGYIFMTDNGGNLMCLDLNTLQLVWVQDTLDDSNSTPVLEIEKGHLYLYVSTSFRLGWRSYDTATVPVWKIDAETGEIVWHTDYECTTDDGVSGGVQSTIACGKNSLADYIYVTV
;
A
#
# COMPACT_ATOMS: atom_id res chain seq x y z
N MET A 1 -20.79 18.24 -2.92
CA MET A 1 -19.95 19.41 -3.24
C MET A 1 -19.75 20.36 -2.07
N ASP A 2 -20.74 20.94 -1.41
CA ASP A 2 -20.44 21.68 -0.17
C ASP A 2 -20.06 20.76 0.99
N SER A 3 -20.56 19.53 1.02
CA SER A 3 -20.28 18.51 2.04
C SER A 3 -18.87 17.93 1.95
N THR A 4 -18.27 17.94 0.76
CA THR A 4 -16.94 17.32 0.51
C THR A 4 -15.83 18.33 0.32
N LYS A 5 -16.08 19.62 0.62
CA LYS A 5 -15.03 20.63 0.59
C LYS A 5 -13.92 20.31 1.59
N PRO A 6 -12.64 20.33 1.16
CA PRO A 6 -11.52 20.02 2.04
C PRO A 6 -11.52 20.81 3.36
N GLU A 7 -11.86 22.08 3.33
CA GLU A 7 -11.87 22.96 4.51
C GLU A 7 -12.86 22.54 5.61
N ASN A 8 -13.79 21.65 5.33
CA ASN A 8 -14.69 21.10 6.35
C ASN A 8 -13.96 20.18 7.35
N LEU A 9 -12.93 19.49 6.89
CA LEU A 9 -12.23 18.46 7.66
C LEU A 9 -10.72 18.70 7.75
N ILE A 10 -10.12 19.41 6.80
CA ILE A 10 -8.70 19.70 6.76
C ILE A 10 -8.46 21.19 7.02
N SER A 11 -7.64 21.48 8.02
CA SER A 11 -7.36 22.87 8.44
C SER A 11 -6.26 23.49 7.59
N TYR A 12 -5.21 22.74 7.25
CA TYR A 12 -4.13 23.18 6.38
C TYR A 12 -3.33 21.98 5.80
N THR A 13 -2.58 22.25 4.76
CA THR A 13 -1.62 21.34 4.16
C THR A 13 -0.26 22.01 4.00
N ASN A 14 0.82 21.22 4.00
CA ASN A 14 2.16 21.72 3.73
C ASN A 14 2.86 20.81 2.69
N ILE A 15 3.78 21.38 1.95
CA ILE A 15 4.64 20.70 1.00
C ILE A 15 6.09 20.97 1.34
N GLU A 16 6.91 19.92 1.34
CA GLU A 16 8.36 19.99 1.40
C GLU A 16 8.95 19.48 0.08
N VAL A 17 9.88 20.20 -0.50
CA VAL A 17 10.61 19.78 -1.69
C VAL A 17 12.10 19.81 -1.36
N ASP A 18 12.76 18.66 -1.44
CA ASP A 18 14.19 18.49 -1.19
C ASP A 18 14.64 19.12 0.15
N GLY A 19 13.87 18.86 1.22
CA GLY A 19 14.13 19.37 2.56
C GLY A 19 13.71 20.82 2.81
N ASN A 20 13.08 21.49 1.83
CA ASN A 20 12.61 22.87 1.97
C ASN A 20 11.10 22.93 1.99
N VAL A 21 10.53 23.41 3.10
CA VAL A 21 9.09 23.62 3.22
C VAL A 21 8.68 24.85 2.41
N LEU A 22 7.70 24.68 1.52
CA LEU A 22 7.19 25.78 0.72
C LEU A 22 6.36 26.74 1.57
N GLU A 23 6.58 28.05 1.40
CA GLU A 23 5.78 29.09 2.08
C GLU A 23 4.33 29.10 1.59
N ASN A 24 4.13 28.80 0.30
CA ASN A 24 2.81 28.72 -0.32
C ASN A 24 2.69 27.45 -1.14
N ILE A 25 1.69 26.63 -0.87
CA ILE A 25 1.42 25.37 -1.61
C ILE A 25 1.20 25.62 -3.10
N GLY A 26 0.69 26.77 -3.51
CA GLY A 26 0.51 27.15 -4.90
C GLY A 26 1.82 27.33 -5.69
N ASP A 27 2.95 27.42 -5.00
CA ASP A 27 4.27 27.53 -5.63
C ASP A 27 4.83 26.16 -6.06
N TYR A 28 4.20 25.05 -5.61
CA TYR A 28 4.59 23.72 -6.02
C TYR A 28 4.46 23.54 -7.54
N LYS A 29 5.48 22.94 -8.13
CA LYS A 29 5.51 22.53 -9.54
C LYS A 29 5.96 21.08 -9.62
N ALA A 30 5.14 20.21 -10.18
CA ALA A 30 5.54 18.86 -10.49
C ALA A 30 6.72 18.86 -11.48
N ASP A 31 7.55 17.81 -11.37
CA ASP A 31 8.63 17.53 -12.31
C ASP A 31 8.22 16.34 -13.20
N GLY A 32 7.39 16.63 -14.17
CA GLY A 32 6.70 15.67 -15.01
C GLY A 32 5.22 15.54 -14.62
N ASP A 33 4.45 14.92 -15.51
CA ASP A 33 3.02 14.69 -15.33
C ASP A 33 2.79 13.26 -14.82
N ILE A 34 2.47 13.11 -13.55
CA ILE A 34 2.11 11.83 -12.96
C ILE A 34 0.71 11.46 -13.45
N SER A 35 0.60 10.35 -14.20
CA SER A 35 -0.66 9.94 -14.77
C SER A 35 -0.79 8.43 -14.90
N PHE A 36 -1.69 7.85 -14.15
CA PHE A 36 -1.99 6.42 -14.18
C PHE A 36 -3.18 6.14 -15.10
N ASN A 37 -3.04 5.14 -15.95
CA ASN A 37 -4.16 4.61 -16.71
C ASN A 37 -5.15 3.84 -15.82
N ILE A 38 -6.10 3.14 -16.42
CA ILE A 38 -6.96 2.20 -15.69
C ILE A 38 -6.11 1.11 -15.02
N GLY A 39 -6.63 0.53 -13.93
CA GLY A 39 -5.87 -0.43 -13.14
C GLY A 39 -5.25 -1.58 -13.93
N GLN A 40 -5.92 -2.05 -14.98
CA GLN A 40 -5.44 -3.13 -15.86
C GLN A 40 -4.15 -2.78 -16.60
N ASP A 41 -3.89 -1.50 -16.85
CA ASP A 41 -2.72 -1.01 -17.59
C ASP A 41 -1.54 -0.65 -16.65
N TYR A 42 -1.67 -0.93 -15.35
CA TYR A 42 -0.62 -0.61 -14.38
C TYR A 42 0.67 -1.39 -14.61
N THR A 43 0.55 -2.63 -15.06
CA THR A 43 1.69 -3.50 -15.34
C THR A 43 1.33 -4.57 -16.37
N ASP A 44 2.28 -4.90 -17.23
CA ASP A 44 2.22 -6.04 -18.17
C ASP A 44 2.88 -7.30 -17.58
N VAL A 45 3.35 -7.24 -16.35
CA VAL A 45 4.06 -8.34 -15.70
C VAL A 45 3.10 -9.44 -15.27
N ASP A 46 3.47 -10.70 -15.52
CA ASP A 46 2.75 -11.87 -15.02
C ASP A 46 3.01 -12.04 -13.50
N GLY A 47 2.11 -11.46 -12.68
CA GLY A 47 2.29 -11.46 -11.24
C GLY A 47 1.31 -10.59 -10.47
N ILE A 48 1.58 -10.42 -9.18
CA ILE A 48 0.94 -9.46 -8.27
C ILE A 48 2.04 -8.54 -7.74
N VAL A 49 2.15 -7.36 -8.33
CA VAL A 49 3.29 -6.44 -8.10
C VAL A 49 3.05 -5.44 -6.96
N THR A 50 1.84 -5.30 -6.46
CA THR A 50 1.47 -4.43 -5.35
C THR A 50 0.23 -4.96 -4.65
N PHE A 51 -0.13 -4.42 -3.51
CA PHE A 51 -1.37 -4.81 -2.81
C PHE A 51 -2.57 -4.72 -3.75
N ARG A 52 -3.29 -5.85 -3.89
CA ARG A 52 -4.44 -6.04 -4.78
C ARG A 52 -4.13 -5.75 -6.26
N GLY A 53 -2.89 -6.01 -6.67
CA GLY A 53 -2.44 -6.18 -8.05
C GLY A 53 -2.10 -4.90 -8.80
N ASN A 54 -2.82 -3.80 -8.62
CA ASN A 54 -2.69 -2.62 -9.45
C ASN A 54 -3.05 -1.30 -8.73
N SER A 55 -3.06 -0.19 -9.47
CA SER A 55 -3.38 1.15 -8.96
C SER A 55 -4.85 1.34 -8.57
N PHE A 56 -5.77 0.51 -9.04
CA PHE A 56 -7.18 0.51 -8.66
C PHE A 56 -7.47 -0.33 -7.42
N ARG A 57 -6.53 -1.18 -7.02
CA ARG A 57 -6.70 -2.14 -5.92
C ARG A 57 -7.82 -3.17 -6.17
N ASP A 58 -8.09 -3.49 -7.42
CA ASP A 58 -9.25 -4.28 -7.86
C ASP A 58 -8.91 -5.67 -8.39
N THR A 59 -7.62 -6.05 -8.47
CA THR A 59 -7.15 -7.31 -9.05
C THR A 59 -6.26 -8.09 -8.07
N PRO A 60 -6.84 -8.67 -7.00
CA PRO A 60 -6.06 -9.32 -5.94
C PRO A 60 -5.60 -10.74 -6.26
N SER A 61 -6.02 -11.32 -7.38
CA SER A 61 -5.78 -12.73 -7.72
C SER A 61 -4.76 -12.89 -8.84
N HIS A 62 -4.00 -13.99 -8.78
CA HIS A 62 -3.09 -14.45 -9.82
C HIS A 62 -3.65 -15.73 -10.47
N GLY A 63 -3.86 -15.69 -11.79
CA GLY A 63 -4.41 -16.80 -12.54
C GLY A 63 -5.90 -17.07 -12.31
N TYR A 64 -6.33 -18.25 -12.73
CA TYR A 64 -7.72 -18.71 -12.63
C TYR A 64 -7.78 -20.10 -12.00
N ALA A 65 -8.83 -20.37 -11.23
CA ALA A 65 -9.11 -21.68 -10.68
C ALA A 65 -10.52 -22.16 -11.13
N ASP A 66 -10.59 -23.37 -11.65
CA ASP A 66 -11.87 -24.05 -11.89
C ASP A 66 -12.24 -24.85 -10.64
N MET A 67 -13.18 -24.33 -9.86
CA MET A 67 -13.60 -24.92 -8.60
C MET A 67 -14.78 -25.89 -8.82
N THR A 68 -14.45 -27.15 -9.02
CA THR A 68 -15.46 -28.20 -9.19
C THR A 68 -15.98 -28.78 -7.87
N ASP A 69 -15.15 -28.83 -6.83
CA ASP A 69 -15.45 -29.49 -5.55
C ASP A 69 -15.79 -28.54 -4.39
N PHE A 70 -15.69 -27.24 -4.58
CA PHE A 70 -15.86 -26.22 -3.54
C PHE A 70 -15.04 -26.49 -2.26
N ARG A 71 -13.82 -27.04 -2.44
CA ARG A 71 -12.89 -27.37 -1.36
C ARG A 71 -11.54 -26.74 -1.61
N LEU A 72 -10.94 -26.25 -0.53
CA LEU A 72 -9.55 -25.82 -0.53
C LEU A 72 -8.69 -26.92 0.11
N ASN A 73 -7.63 -27.34 -0.59
CA ASN A 73 -6.64 -28.26 -0.08
C ASN A 73 -5.34 -27.49 0.15
N LYS A 74 -4.73 -27.70 1.32
CA LYS A 74 -3.39 -27.14 1.59
C LYS A 74 -2.37 -27.89 0.71
N LEU A 75 -1.68 -27.17 -0.18
CA LEU A 75 -0.61 -27.72 -1.02
C LEU A 75 0.69 -27.80 -0.25
N TRP A 76 1.06 -26.73 0.45
CA TRP A 76 2.27 -26.63 1.25
C TRP A 76 2.10 -25.61 2.39
N SER A 77 3.07 -25.54 3.26
CA SER A 77 3.23 -24.47 4.26
C SER A 77 4.71 -24.19 4.46
N ALA A 78 5.04 -22.94 4.74
CA ALA A 78 6.37 -22.51 5.13
C ALA A 78 6.32 -21.93 6.55
N ASP A 79 7.31 -22.27 7.36
CA ASP A 79 7.42 -21.77 8.70
C ASP A 79 8.16 -20.42 8.71
N THR A 80 7.70 -19.50 9.54
CA THR A 80 8.37 -18.23 9.82
C THR A 80 9.10 -18.31 11.17
N GLY A 81 10.03 -17.38 11.38
CA GLY A 81 10.75 -17.25 12.65
C GLY A 81 10.03 -16.34 13.65
N SER A 82 10.82 -15.68 14.46
CA SER A 82 10.36 -14.67 15.42
C SER A 82 11.35 -13.52 15.53
N LEU A 83 10.83 -12.33 15.80
CA LEU A 83 11.61 -11.12 16.05
C LEU A 83 11.30 -10.62 17.47
N SER A 84 12.34 -10.48 18.29
CA SER A 84 12.21 -9.86 19.61
C SER A 84 12.52 -8.37 19.53
N SER A 85 11.61 -7.53 20.02
CA SER A 85 11.76 -6.07 20.05
C SER A 85 11.30 -5.54 21.41
N GLY A 86 12.23 -5.15 22.25
CA GLY A 86 11.95 -4.80 23.63
C GLY A 86 11.34 -5.99 24.39
N SER A 87 10.14 -5.81 24.93
CA SER A 87 9.39 -6.88 25.62
C SER A 87 8.45 -7.67 24.69
N ALA A 88 8.32 -7.26 23.44
CA ALA A 88 7.43 -7.89 22.45
C ALA A 88 8.17 -8.98 21.66
N VAL A 89 7.44 -10.03 21.28
CA VAL A 89 7.88 -11.07 20.35
C VAL A 89 6.88 -11.12 19.20
N TRP A 90 7.38 -10.91 18.00
CA TRP A 90 6.59 -10.87 16.77
C TRP A 90 6.82 -12.15 15.97
N THR A 91 5.76 -12.77 15.50
CA THR A 91 5.80 -14.04 14.76
C THR A 91 4.78 -14.04 13.63
N GLY A 92 4.98 -14.89 12.65
CA GLY A 92 4.01 -15.12 11.57
C GLY A 92 4.07 -14.10 10.45
N SER A 93 3.04 -14.13 9.63
CA SER A 93 2.83 -13.18 8.54
C SER A 93 2.14 -11.91 9.04
N GLY A 94 2.32 -10.81 8.32
CA GLY A 94 1.52 -9.60 8.54
C GLY A 94 0.04 -9.80 8.18
N TRP A 95 -0.80 -8.91 8.66
CA TRP A 95 -2.27 -8.99 8.46
C TRP A 95 -2.83 -7.92 7.51
N THR A 96 -2.04 -6.91 7.14
CA THR A 96 -2.48 -5.82 6.27
C THR A 96 -2.07 -5.99 4.82
N GLY A 97 -1.30 -7.02 4.50
CA GLY A 97 -0.76 -7.25 3.16
C GLY A 97 -1.18 -8.57 2.53
N GLN A 98 -0.64 -8.81 1.37
CA GLN A 98 -0.74 -10.08 0.65
C GLN A 98 0.63 -10.45 0.06
N PRO A 99 0.88 -11.73 -0.25
CA PRO A 99 2.10 -12.12 -0.95
C PRO A 99 2.20 -11.44 -2.32
N LEU A 100 3.37 -10.90 -2.64
CA LEU A 100 3.72 -10.52 -4.00
C LEU A 100 4.05 -11.77 -4.80
N MET A 101 3.77 -11.77 -6.09
CA MET A 101 4.03 -12.89 -6.98
C MET A 101 4.65 -12.37 -8.27
N MET A 102 5.66 -13.07 -8.79
CA MET A 102 6.35 -12.66 -10.00
C MET A 102 6.82 -13.85 -10.81
N LYS A 103 6.44 -13.91 -12.08
CA LYS A 103 7.04 -14.79 -13.06
C LYS A 103 8.19 -14.04 -13.76
N TRP A 104 9.39 -14.14 -13.19
CA TRP A 104 10.57 -13.49 -13.75
C TRP A 104 10.94 -14.07 -15.10
N SER A 105 11.38 -13.20 -16.03
CA SER A 105 11.94 -13.68 -17.30
C SER A 105 13.23 -14.47 -17.06
N LYS A 106 13.59 -15.33 -18.01
CA LYS A 106 14.82 -16.13 -17.94
C LYS A 106 16.08 -15.26 -17.84
N GLU A 107 16.07 -14.15 -18.55
CA GLU A 107 17.16 -13.19 -18.58
C GLU A 107 17.34 -12.52 -17.20
N VAL A 108 16.25 -12.11 -16.56
CA VAL A 108 16.29 -11.54 -15.20
C VAL A 108 16.78 -12.57 -14.20
N LYS A 109 16.21 -13.80 -14.22
CA LYS A 109 16.61 -14.89 -13.32
C LYS A 109 18.09 -15.25 -13.43
N ALA A 110 18.69 -15.14 -14.61
CA ALA A 110 20.11 -15.43 -14.82
C ALA A 110 21.03 -14.55 -13.97
N HIS A 111 20.61 -13.32 -13.68
CA HIS A 111 21.36 -12.34 -12.87
C HIS A 111 21.01 -12.38 -11.39
N MET A 112 19.91 -13.06 -11.00
CA MET A 112 19.47 -13.12 -9.60
C MET A 112 20.32 -14.10 -8.78
N ASN A 113 20.37 -13.91 -7.47
CA ASN A 113 21.01 -14.82 -6.51
C ASN A 113 20.12 -16.04 -6.16
N MET A 114 19.36 -16.52 -7.14
CA MET A 114 18.50 -17.70 -7.01
C MET A 114 19.30 -19.01 -7.06
N THR A 115 18.70 -20.09 -6.56
CA THR A 115 19.23 -21.45 -6.77
C THR A 115 19.24 -21.81 -8.26
N GLU A 116 20.17 -22.66 -8.69
CA GLU A 116 20.23 -23.11 -10.09
C GLU A 116 18.94 -23.82 -10.54
N LYS A 117 18.26 -24.52 -9.60
CA LYS A 117 16.96 -25.14 -9.85
C LYS A 117 15.91 -24.07 -10.19
N ALA A 118 15.84 -22.98 -9.43
CA ALA A 118 14.90 -21.88 -9.65
C ALA A 118 15.18 -21.15 -10.96
N LYS A 119 16.46 -20.88 -11.28
CA LYS A 119 16.86 -20.25 -12.54
C LYS A 119 16.47 -21.08 -13.78
N ALA A 120 16.58 -22.40 -13.69
CA ALA A 120 16.29 -23.31 -14.79
C ALA A 120 14.80 -23.57 -15.02
N ASP A 121 13.94 -23.20 -14.09
CA ASP A 121 12.50 -23.44 -14.18
C ASP A 121 11.79 -22.29 -14.90
N ASP A 122 11.38 -22.51 -16.14
CA ASP A 122 10.68 -21.50 -16.95
C ASP A 122 9.23 -21.24 -16.47
N GLU A 123 8.67 -22.14 -15.67
CA GLU A 123 7.32 -22.02 -15.09
C GLU A 123 7.31 -21.51 -13.64
N LEU A 124 8.47 -21.12 -13.11
CA LEU A 124 8.58 -20.60 -11.76
C LEU A 124 7.79 -19.30 -11.63
N VAL A 125 6.85 -19.27 -10.67
CA VAL A 125 6.28 -18.06 -10.10
C VAL A 125 6.84 -17.93 -8.68
N GLU A 126 7.63 -16.88 -8.45
CA GLU A 126 8.21 -16.61 -7.15
C GLU A 126 7.21 -15.86 -6.26
N VAL A 127 6.91 -16.39 -5.09
CA VAL A 127 6.19 -15.73 -4.01
C VAL A 127 7.20 -14.97 -3.17
N ILE A 128 6.98 -13.68 -3.00
CA ILE A 128 7.84 -12.78 -2.21
C ILE A 128 7.00 -12.25 -1.07
N TYR A 129 7.41 -12.55 0.19
CA TYR A 129 6.60 -12.18 1.33
C TYR A 129 7.44 -11.71 2.52
N ALA A 130 7.24 -10.46 2.90
CA ALA A 130 7.82 -9.86 4.10
C ALA A 130 6.98 -10.24 5.33
N CYS A 131 7.63 -10.72 6.40
CA CYS A 131 6.98 -11.29 7.57
C CYS A 131 7.32 -10.54 8.86
N MET A 132 6.53 -10.81 9.91
CA MET A 132 6.68 -10.19 11.23
C MET A 132 8.00 -10.55 11.94
N ASP A 133 8.71 -11.58 11.47
CA ASP A 133 9.99 -12.03 12.03
C ASP A 133 11.20 -11.28 11.46
N GLY A 134 10.97 -10.27 10.62
CA GLY A 134 12.02 -9.43 10.04
C GLY A 134 12.63 -9.96 8.76
N TYR A 135 12.10 -11.05 8.21
CA TYR A 135 12.58 -11.64 6.96
C TYR A 135 11.63 -11.36 5.80
N VAL A 136 12.22 -11.28 4.60
CA VAL A 136 11.52 -11.42 3.32
C VAL A 136 11.81 -12.83 2.80
N TYR A 137 10.78 -13.61 2.58
CA TYR A 137 10.84 -14.99 2.08
C TYR A 137 10.62 -15.02 0.58
N PHE A 138 11.31 -15.97 -0.10
CA PHE A 138 11.25 -16.19 -1.53
C PHE A 138 10.95 -17.65 -1.79
N LEU A 139 9.75 -17.96 -2.28
CA LEU A 139 9.24 -19.33 -2.37
C LEU A 139 8.69 -19.62 -3.78
N ASP A 140 8.79 -20.86 -4.23
CA ASP A 140 8.07 -21.33 -5.42
C ASP A 140 6.58 -21.49 -5.09
N LEU A 141 5.70 -20.81 -5.82
CA LEU A 141 4.25 -20.86 -5.64
C LEU A 141 3.66 -22.28 -5.65
N ARG A 142 4.23 -23.20 -6.43
CA ARG A 142 3.73 -24.56 -6.59
C ARG A 142 4.15 -25.51 -5.47
N THR A 143 5.36 -25.30 -4.93
CA THR A 143 6.00 -26.28 -4.05
C THR A 143 6.27 -25.75 -2.63
N GLY A 144 6.31 -24.44 -2.45
CA GLY A 144 6.74 -23.79 -1.20
C GLY A 144 8.25 -23.92 -0.95
N GLU A 145 9.03 -24.47 -1.88
CA GLU A 145 10.48 -24.53 -1.73
C GLU A 145 11.11 -23.14 -1.88
N LYS A 146 12.21 -22.91 -1.16
CA LYS A 146 12.97 -21.67 -1.27
C LYS A 146 13.61 -21.54 -2.65
N THR A 147 13.40 -20.40 -3.29
CA THR A 147 14.05 -20.05 -4.57
C THR A 147 15.43 -19.44 -4.36
N ARG A 148 15.65 -18.83 -3.20
CA ARG A 148 16.90 -18.23 -2.70
C ARG A 148 16.87 -18.10 -1.17
N ASP A 149 17.97 -17.68 -0.56
CA ASP A 149 18.01 -17.42 0.86
C ASP A 149 17.09 -16.24 1.23
N PRO A 150 16.37 -16.31 2.37
CA PRO A 150 15.55 -15.19 2.82
C PRO A 150 16.41 -13.99 3.19
N LEU A 151 15.91 -12.79 2.89
CA LEU A 151 16.55 -11.53 3.23
C LEU A 151 16.13 -11.09 4.64
N TYR A 152 17.10 -10.90 5.53
CA TYR A 152 16.85 -10.33 6.87
C TYR A 152 17.00 -8.80 6.84
N LEU A 153 15.93 -8.08 7.18
CA LEU A 153 15.92 -6.61 7.30
C LEU A 153 15.76 -6.15 8.75
N GLY A 154 15.37 -7.03 9.66
CA GLY A 154 15.34 -6.76 11.10
C GLY A 154 14.15 -5.97 11.61
N TYR A 155 13.10 -5.76 10.82
CA TYR A 155 11.87 -5.05 11.19
C TYR A 155 10.65 -5.95 11.03
N THR A 156 9.59 -5.68 11.81
CA THR A 156 8.30 -6.33 11.55
C THR A 156 7.70 -5.80 10.26
N PHE A 157 7.17 -6.69 9.42
CA PHE A 157 6.48 -6.31 8.21
C PHE A 157 5.03 -6.77 8.31
N LYS A 158 4.09 -5.81 8.36
CA LYS A 158 2.65 -6.08 8.37
C LYS A 158 2.06 -6.03 6.96
N GLY A 159 2.58 -5.13 6.13
CA GLY A 159 2.15 -4.92 4.75
C GLY A 159 2.84 -5.82 3.73
N ALA A 160 2.33 -5.80 2.50
CA ALA A 160 2.83 -6.65 1.41
C ALA A 160 4.13 -6.13 0.78
N GLY A 161 4.38 -4.83 0.81
CA GLY A 161 5.33 -4.18 -0.09
C GLY A 161 4.81 -4.05 -1.52
N ALA A 162 5.72 -3.74 -2.44
CA ALA A 162 5.44 -3.67 -3.87
C ALA A 162 6.69 -4.04 -4.68
N LEU A 163 6.49 -4.51 -5.92
CA LEU A 163 7.53 -4.68 -6.93
C LEU A 163 7.41 -3.57 -7.97
N ASP A 164 8.48 -3.34 -8.72
CA ASP A 164 8.45 -2.38 -9.81
C ASP A 164 7.53 -2.84 -10.94
N PRO A 165 6.53 -2.01 -11.36
CA PRO A 165 5.54 -2.42 -12.37
C PRO A 165 6.14 -2.64 -13.76
N ARG A 166 7.34 -2.15 -14.03
CA ARG A 166 8.09 -2.38 -15.29
C ARG A 166 8.74 -3.76 -15.35
N GLY A 167 8.65 -4.57 -14.25
CA GLY A 167 9.32 -5.84 -14.12
C GLY A 167 10.81 -5.71 -13.78
N TYR A 168 11.26 -4.53 -13.34
CA TYR A 168 12.61 -4.39 -12.81
C TYR A 168 12.72 -5.12 -11.46
N PRO A 169 13.85 -5.75 -11.16
CA PRO A 169 14.01 -6.52 -9.92
C PRO A 169 14.22 -5.61 -8.70
N ILE A 170 13.21 -4.80 -8.41
CA ILE A 170 13.17 -3.87 -7.27
C ILE A 170 11.97 -4.20 -6.40
N MET A 171 12.17 -4.24 -5.07
CA MET A 171 11.12 -4.33 -4.07
C MET A 171 11.10 -3.07 -3.22
N TYR A 172 9.91 -2.55 -2.98
CA TYR A 172 9.62 -1.47 -2.05
C TYR A 172 8.85 -2.06 -0.87
N VAL A 173 9.39 -2.01 0.34
CA VAL A 173 8.73 -2.61 1.50
C VAL A 173 8.81 -1.71 2.72
N GLY A 174 7.65 -1.41 3.27
CA GLY A 174 7.49 -0.60 4.46
C GLY A 174 7.63 -1.41 5.73
N ALA A 175 8.41 -0.89 6.67
CA ALA A 175 8.66 -1.51 7.97
C ALA A 175 7.65 -1.05 9.02
N GLY A 176 7.35 -1.96 9.91
CA GLY A 176 6.64 -1.71 11.16
C GLY A 176 7.61 -1.46 12.31
N TYR A 177 7.38 -2.14 13.42
CA TYR A 177 8.07 -1.87 14.67
C TYR A 177 9.35 -2.70 14.83
N ASN A 178 10.45 -2.04 15.24
CA ASN A 178 11.57 -2.67 15.93
C ASN A 178 12.33 -1.64 16.79
N SER A 179 12.09 -1.65 18.09
CA SER A 179 12.74 -0.74 19.04
C SER A 179 14.26 -0.96 19.19
N ASN A 180 14.80 -2.08 18.71
CA ASN A 180 16.23 -2.36 18.79
C ASN A 180 17.00 -1.79 17.59
N GLU A 181 16.33 -1.62 16.43
CA GLU A 181 16.94 -1.22 15.16
C GLU A 181 16.65 0.24 14.81
N GLY A 182 15.77 0.92 15.55
CA GLY A 182 15.37 2.31 15.30
C GLY A 182 13.91 2.46 14.86
N THR A 183 13.59 3.58 14.24
CA THR A 183 12.23 3.88 13.80
C THR A 183 11.88 3.17 12.49
N ALA A 184 10.59 3.03 12.24
CA ALA A 184 10.08 2.47 10.99
C ALA A 184 10.52 3.29 9.77
N LYS A 185 10.74 2.62 8.67
CA LYS A 185 11.19 3.18 7.39
C LYS A 185 10.75 2.31 6.23
N VAL A 186 10.85 2.84 5.04
CA VAL A 186 10.69 2.07 3.80
C VAL A 186 12.06 1.65 3.29
N PHE A 187 12.18 0.41 2.86
CA PHE A 187 13.35 -0.15 2.18
C PHE A 187 13.10 -0.25 0.69
N VAL A 188 14.08 0.18 -0.10
CA VAL A 188 14.17 -0.10 -1.54
C VAL A 188 15.25 -1.13 -1.75
N VAL A 189 14.87 -2.32 -2.20
CA VAL A 189 15.75 -3.50 -2.26
C VAL A 189 16.00 -3.90 -3.69
N ASN A 190 17.27 -4.13 -4.04
CA ASN A 190 17.69 -4.77 -5.28
C ASN A 190 17.45 -6.29 -5.16
N LEU A 191 16.56 -6.84 -5.96
CA LEU A 191 16.26 -8.28 -5.95
C LEU A 191 17.24 -9.12 -6.78
N LEU A 192 18.23 -8.52 -7.45
CA LEU A 192 19.29 -9.30 -8.08
C LEU A 192 20.20 -9.96 -7.02
N ASP A 193 20.53 -9.21 -5.97
CA ASP A 193 21.48 -9.63 -4.92
C ASP A 193 20.93 -9.48 -3.48
N CYS A 194 19.69 -9.01 -3.32
CA CYS A 194 19.03 -8.70 -2.05
C CYS A 194 19.70 -7.57 -1.25
N SER A 195 20.44 -6.66 -1.90
CA SER A 195 21.02 -5.49 -1.23
C SER A 195 19.98 -4.37 -1.04
N VAL A 196 20.11 -3.60 0.05
CA VAL A 196 19.32 -2.39 0.27
C VAL A 196 19.95 -1.25 -0.51
N MET A 197 19.21 -0.67 -1.45
CA MET A 197 19.69 0.46 -2.28
C MET A 197 19.38 1.81 -1.64
N TYR A 198 18.26 1.93 -0.95
CA TYR A 198 17.80 3.20 -0.37
C TYR A 198 16.82 2.96 0.77
N THR A 199 16.74 3.91 1.69
CA THR A 199 15.72 3.95 2.74
C THR A 199 15.21 5.38 2.94
N PHE A 200 13.94 5.51 3.37
CA PHE A 200 13.35 6.82 3.71
C PHE A 200 12.27 6.67 4.79
N GLY A 201 11.85 7.80 5.33
CA GLY A 201 10.79 7.89 6.33
C GLY A 201 11.26 7.74 7.78
N ASP A 202 12.51 7.39 8.00
CA ASP A 202 13.12 7.23 9.33
C ASP A 202 13.25 8.59 10.03
N ASN A 203 12.63 8.73 11.20
CA ASN A 203 12.68 9.97 12.02
C ASN A 203 12.41 11.24 11.20
N ASP A 204 11.45 11.21 10.29
CA ASP A 204 11.21 12.33 9.38
C ASP A 204 10.68 13.56 10.16
N GLU A 205 11.47 14.63 10.20
CA GLU A 205 11.15 15.87 10.92
C GLU A 205 9.94 16.60 10.32
N PHE A 206 9.56 16.29 9.09
CA PHE A 206 8.35 16.83 8.48
C PHE A 206 7.09 16.16 9.00
N SER A 207 7.17 15.01 9.69
CA SER A 207 6.03 14.34 10.31
C SER A 207 5.43 15.18 11.45
N LEU A 208 4.10 15.20 11.51
CA LEU A 208 3.36 15.73 12.67
C LEU A 208 3.01 14.61 13.66
N ARG A 209 3.09 13.35 13.26
CA ARG A 209 2.77 12.20 14.08
C ARG A 209 4.02 11.67 14.79
N GLY A 210 3.99 11.64 16.14
CA GLY A 210 5.15 11.28 16.96
C GLY A 210 5.27 9.82 17.35
N SER A 211 4.26 8.98 17.07
CA SER A 211 4.22 7.57 17.45
C SER A 211 3.43 6.73 16.47
N LEU A 212 3.67 5.40 16.44
CA LEU A 212 3.05 4.46 15.52
C LEU A 212 3.16 4.92 14.05
N SER A 213 4.36 5.35 13.67
CA SER A 213 4.65 5.92 12.35
C SER A 213 5.17 4.82 11.42
N PHE A 214 4.36 3.77 11.19
CA PHE A 214 4.72 2.61 10.38
C PHE A 214 4.47 2.84 8.89
N PHE A 215 4.79 1.84 8.09
CA PHE A 215 4.58 1.86 6.65
C PHE A 215 3.93 0.56 6.22
N ASP A 216 2.64 0.42 6.54
CA ASP A 216 1.89 -0.82 6.34
C ASP A 216 1.25 -0.90 4.94
N GLY A 217 1.04 0.23 4.26
CA GLY A 217 0.55 0.30 2.90
C GLY A 217 1.55 -0.19 1.85
N SER A 218 1.07 -0.42 0.63
CA SER A 218 1.89 -0.80 -0.52
C SER A 218 2.09 0.38 -1.47
N ALA A 219 3.32 0.58 -1.90
CA ALA A 219 3.70 1.60 -2.86
C ALA A 219 3.01 1.44 -4.21
N LEU A 220 2.93 2.55 -4.94
CA LEU A 220 2.75 2.60 -6.39
C LEU A 220 3.94 3.33 -7.02
N VAL A 221 4.25 2.97 -8.26
CA VAL A 221 5.31 3.63 -9.03
C VAL A 221 4.71 4.13 -10.34
N ASP A 222 4.83 5.41 -10.61
CA ASP A 222 4.57 5.94 -11.93
C ASP A 222 5.77 5.63 -12.83
N ALA A 223 5.56 4.71 -13.78
CA ALA A 223 6.61 4.18 -14.64
C ALA A 223 7.18 5.22 -15.61
N GLU A 224 6.37 6.19 -16.04
CA GLU A 224 6.78 7.22 -17.00
C GLU A 224 7.69 8.26 -16.36
N THR A 225 7.34 8.73 -15.18
CA THR A 225 8.15 9.71 -14.45
C THR A 225 9.17 9.06 -13.53
N ASP A 226 9.17 7.74 -13.38
CA ASP A 226 10.01 6.99 -12.44
C ASP A 226 9.86 7.49 -10.99
N THR A 227 8.61 7.74 -10.58
CA THR A 227 8.27 8.30 -9.28
C THR A 227 7.63 7.26 -8.39
N LEU A 228 8.28 6.98 -7.25
CA LEU A 228 7.70 6.18 -6.16
C LEU A 228 6.70 7.04 -5.39
N ILE A 229 5.49 6.51 -5.16
CA ILE A 229 4.40 7.17 -4.42
C ILE A 229 4.07 6.29 -3.22
N TYR A 230 4.24 6.85 -2.01
CA TYR A 230 4.07 6.08 -0.78
C TYR A 230 3.41 6.92 0.32
N PRO A 231 2.14 6.67 0.67
CA PRO A 231 1.54 7.22 1.87
C PRO A 231 2.05 6.47 3.11
N GLY A 232 2.41 7.20 4.17
CA GLY A 232 2.93 6.64 5.40
C GLY A 232 2.02 6.90 6.60
N GLU A 233 2.00 5.97 7.54
CA GLU A 233 1.30 6.16 8.81
C GLU A 233 1.92 7.29 9.65
N ASN A 234 3.12 7.76 9.29
CA ASN A 234 3.69 8.98 9.84
C ASN A 234 3.00 10.27 9.38
N GLY A 235 1.92 10.16 8.58
CA GLY A 235 1.13 11.29 8.09
C GLY A 235 1.74 12.04 6.91
N ILE A 236 2.70 11.44 6.24
CA ILE A 236 3.38 12.02 5.07
C ILE A 236 3.09 11.17 3.83
N LEU A 237 2.68 11.82 2.75
CA LEU A 237 2.73 11.25 1.41
C LEU A 237 4.09 11.58 0.78
N TYR A 238 4.84 10.55 0.42
CA TYR A 238 6.13 10.67 -0.26
C TYR A 238 5.99 10.50 -1.76
N LEU A 239 6.61 11.40 -2.54
CA LEU A 239 6.82 11.28 -3.98
C LEU A 239 8.33 11.39 -4.22
N ILE A 240 8.96 10.29 -4.65
CA ILE A 240 10.42 10.22 -4.78
C ILE A 240 10.77 9.83 -6.21
N ARG A 241 11.48 10.71 -6.92
CA ARG A 241 12.04 10.40 -8.23
C ARG A 241 13.22 9.45 -8.03
N LEU A 242 13.11 8.22 -8.55
CA LEU A 242 14.10 7.16 -8.31
C LEU A 242 15.34 7.27 -9.20
N ASN A 243 15.21 7.83 -10.41
CA ASN A 243 16.26 7.85 -11.44
C ASN A 243 16.87 6.46 -11.68
N THR A 244 15.98 5.49 -11.87
CA THR A 244 16.30 4.07 -12.01
C THR A 244 17.09 3.81 -13.30
N LYS A 245 18.16 3.03 -13.19
CA LYS A 245 18.93 2.51 -14.33
C LYS A 245 18.99 1.00 -14.22
N TYR A 246 18.40 0.32 -15.19
CA TYR A 246 18.46 -1.13 -15.29
C TYR A 246 18.93 -1.56 -16.67
N ASP A 247 20.01 -2.33 -16.72
CA ASP A 247 20.50 -2.97 -17.94
C ASP A 247 20.37 -4.50 -17.79
N LEU A 248 19.39 -5.04 -18.49
CA LEU A 248 19.10 -6.49 -18.49
C LEU A 248 20.28 -7.32 -19.01
N ASN A 249 21.08 -6.79 -19.98
CA ASN A 249 22.16 -7.56 -20.57
C ASN A 249 23.33 -7.77 -19.61
N SER A 250 23.68 -6.72 -18.86
CA SER A 250 24.74 -6.79 -17.86
C SER A 250 24.27 -7.22 -16.48
N GLY A 251 22.95 -7.24 -16.23
CA GLY A 251 22.39 -7.47 -14.90
C GLY A 251 22.75 -6.38 -13.91
N THR A 252 22.89 -5.13 -14.37
CA THR A 252 23.20 -3.99 -13.48
C THR A 252 21.96 -3.19 -13.18
N LEU A 253 21.73 -2.94 -11.90
CA LEU A 253 20.62 -2.16 -11.40
C LEU A 253 21.11 -1.12 -10.41
N SER A 254 20.66 0.12 -10.57
CA SER A 254 20.92 1.19 -9.62
C SER A 254 19.78 2.18 -9.59
N ILE A 255 19.62 2.87 -8.47
CA ILE A 255 18.77 4.06 -8.34
C ILE A 255 19.66 5.22 -7.86
N ASP A 256 19.26 6.43 -8.22
CA ASP A 256 19.88 7.67 -7.74
C ASP A 256 18.75 8.61 -7.31
N PRO A 257 18.16 8.40 -6.10
CA PRO A 257 17.01 9.16 -5.64
C PRO A 257 17.30 10.66 -5.74
N GLY A 258 16.52 11.30 -6.61
CA GLY A 258 16.64 12.72 -6.90
C GLY A 258 15.62 13.52 -6.10
N ARG A 259 14.78 14.27 -6.83
CA ARG A 259 13.75 15.10 -6.20
C ARG A 259 12.84 14.28 -5.28
N THR A 260 12.79 14.70 -4.02
CA THR A 260 11.89 14.16 -2.99
C THR A 260 10.87 15.23 -2.63
N VAL A 261 9.60 14.90 -2.81
CA VAL A 261 8.47 15.75 -2.44
C VAL A 261 7.69 15.05 -1.34
N LYS A 262 7.35 15.81 -0.29
CA LYS A 262 6.54 15.35 0.82
C LYS A 262 5.33 16.26 0.97
N TRP A 263 4.17 15.66 1.13
CA TRP A 263 2.94 16.35 1.44
C TRP A 263 2.42 15.86 2.78
N ARG A 264 1.92 16.79 3.61
CA ARG A 264 1.26 16.50 4.88
C ARG A 264 0.06 17.41 5.06
N TYR A 265 -0.82 17.02 5.97
CA TYR A 265 -2.04 17.75 6.29
C TYR A 265 -2.25 17.80 7.80
N TYR A 266 -3.18 18.68 8.21
CA TYR A 266 -3.66 18.77 9.56
C TYR A 266 -5.19 18.87 9.53
N GLY A 267 -5.87 17.86 10.07
CA GLY A 267 -7.33 17.77 10.07
C GLY A 267 -7.97 18.32 11.33
N THR A 268 -9.28 18.50 11.30
CA THR A 268 -10.05 18.98 12.45
C THR A 268 -10.01 18.01 13.63
N ARG A 269 -9.98 16.69 13.37
CA ARG A 269 -9.84 15.68 14.41
C ARG A 269 -8.44 15.63 15.00
N SER A 270 -7.41 15.88 14.21
CA SER A 270 -6.02 15.95 14.68
C SER A 270 -5.73 17.16 15.57
N SER A 271 -6.65 18.12 15.67
CA SER A 271 -6.54 19.23 16.65
C SER A 271 -6.53 18.74 18.10
N THR A 272 -7.06 17.55 18.37
CA THR A 272 -7.04 16.91 19.68
C THR A 272 -5.83 16.02 19.88
N GLU A 273 -5.38 15.36 18.81
CA GLU A 273 -4.26 14.42 18.86
C GLU A 273 -3.69 14.16 17.46
N SER A 274 -2.38 14.35 17.28
CA SER A 274 -1.70 14.11 15.99
C SER A 274 -1.70 12.65 15.57
N PHE A 275 -2.07 11.74 16.47
CA PHE A 275 -2.23 10.32 16.24
C PHE A 275 -3.19 9.99 15.06
N TRP A 276 -4.20 10.83 14.84
CA TRP A 276 -5.21 10.65 13.80
C TRP A 276 -4.76 11.04 12.39
N LEU A 277 -3.47 11.32 12.17
CA LEU A 277 -2.92 11.73 10.87
C LEU A 277 -2.32 10.58 10.05
N GLY A 278 -2.37 9.36 10.52
CA GLY A 278 -1.70 8.24 9.87
C GLY A 278 -2.46 7.72 8.65
N MET A 279 -1.74 7.46 7.55
CA MET A 279 -2.24 6.78 6.37
C MET A 279 -1.69 5.35 6.38
N GLU A 280 -2.47 4.40 6.92
CA GLU A 280 -2.05 3.00 7.08
C GLU A 280 -2.32 2.15 5.84
N ASP A 281 -3.36 2.49 5.10
CA ASP A 281 -3.79 1.70 3.97
C ASP A 281 -2.99 1.96 2.69
N SER A 282 -3.25 1.15 1.69
CA SER A 282 -2.66 1.33 0.35
C SER A 282 -3.52 2.30 -0.45
N ALA A 283 -2.95 3.39 -0.93
CA ALA A 283 -3.69 4.33 -1.76
C ALA A 283 -4.07 3.73 -3.11
N ALA A 284 -5.18 4.21 -3.69
CA ALA A 284 -5.57 3.96 -5.07
C ALA A 284 -5.30 5.20 -5.92
N ILE A 285 -4.94 5.01 -7.21
CA ILE A 285 -4.60 6.11 -8.12
C ILE A 285 -5.25 5.91 -9.49
N TYR A 286 -5.81 6.99 -10.03
CA TYR A 286 -6.28 7.08 -11.42
C TYR A 286 -5.95 8.44 -11.99
N LYS A 287 -5.38 8.47 -13.19
CA LYS A 287 -4.83 9.70 -13.79
C LYS A 287 -3.85 10.35 -12.80
N GLY A 288 -3.96 11.63 -12.57
CA GLY A 288 -3.18 12.37 -11.58
C GLY A 288 -3.77 12.41 -10.17
N TYR A 289 -4.79 11.60 -9.84
CA TYR A 289 -5.51 11.69 -8.57
C TYR A 289 -5.26 10.48 -7.70
N ILE A 290 -4.84 10.73 -6.45
CA ILE A 290 -4.65 9.72 -5.41
C ILE A 290 -5.80 9.78 -4.40
N PHE A 291 -6.27 8.59 -4.01
CA PHE A 291 -7.32 8.39 -3.02
C PHE A 291 -6.73 7.65 -1.82
N MET A 292 -6.80 8.26 -0.64
CA MET A 292 -6.18 7.78 0.59
C MET A 292 -7.16 7.91 1.76
N THR A 293 -7.13 6.95 2.67
CA THR A 293 -7.81 7.08 3.98
C THR A 293 -6.79 7.30 5.09
N ASP A 294 -7.28 7.75 6.24
CA ASP A 294 -6.44 7.97 7.43
C ASP A 294 -7.07 7.38 8.70
N ASN A 295 -6.30 7.42 9.80
CA ASN A 295 -6.78 7.00 11.12
C ASN A 295 -7.83 7.95 11.71
N GLY A 296 -7.98 9.14 11.16
CA GLY A 296 -8.96 10.16 11.59
C GLY A 296 -10.32 10.05 10.92
N GLY A 297 -10.49 9.12 9.98
CA GLY A 297 -11.73 8.94 9.21
C GLY A 297 -11.90 9.97 8.09
N ASN A 298 -10.81 10.35 7.44
CA ASN A 298 -10.86 11.14 6.23
C ASN A 298 -10.54 10.25 5.02
N LEU A 299 -11.41 10.25 4.02
CA LEU A 299 -11.07 9.80 2.67
C LEU A 299 -10.75 11.04 1.84
N MET A 300 -9.53 11.12 1.35
CA MET A 300 -8.98 12.29 0.67
C MET A 300 -8.73 11.99 -0.80
N CYS A 301 -9.14 12.90 -1.68
CA CYS A 301 -8.70 12.97 -3.06
C CYS A 301 -7.71 14.12 -3.22
N LEU A 302 -6.49 13.80 -3.64
CA LEU A 302 -5.41 14.76 -3.86
C LEU A 302 -4.96 14.71 -5.32
N ASP A 303 -4.76 15.84 -5.95
CA ASP A 303 -4.10 15.96 -7.24
C ASP A 303 -2.58 15.85 -7.04
N LEU A 304 -1.95 14.81 -7.58
CA LEU A 304 -0.51 14.54 -7.44
C LEU A 304 0.37 15.56 -8.17
N ASN A 305 -0.16 16.26 -9.16
CA ASN A 305 0.60 17.22 -9.96
C ASN A 305 0.58 18.63 -9.37
N THR A 306 -0.43 18.93 -8.56
CA THR A 306 -0.56 20.23 -7.87
C THR A 306 -0.42 20.11 -6.35
N LEU A 307 -0.57 18.91 -5.80
CA LEU A 307 -0.63 18.60 -4.36
C LEU A 307 -1.71 19.39 -3.63
N GLN A 308 -2.80 19.68 -4.35
CA GLN A 308 -3.99 20.29 -3.79
C GLN A 308 -5.08 19.26 -3.57
N LEU A 309 -5.75 19.35 -2.42
CA LEU A 309 -6.92 18.52 -2.14
C LEU A 309 -8.06 18.93 -3.07
N VAL A 310 -8.64 17.94 -3.73
CA VAL A 310 -9.82 18.11 -4.61
C VAL A 310 -11.09 18.03 -3.78
N TRP A 311 -11.19 17.00 -2.95
CA TRP A 311 -12.28 16.80 -2.01
C TRP A 311 -11.85 15.94 -0.82
N VAL A 312 -12.61 16.00 0.25
CA VAL A 312 -12.46 15.13 1.44
C VAL A 312 -13.85 14.67 1.88
N GLN A 313 -14.02 13.36 2.05
CA GLN A 313 -15.23 12.75 2.58
C GLN A 313 -15.00 12.22 3.99
N ASP A 314 -15.95 12.47 4.89
CA ASP A 314 -15.93 11.88 6.24
C ASP A 314 -16.28 10.38 6.17
N THR A 315 -15.32 9.53 6.57
CA THR A 315 -15.49 8.08 6.71
C THR A 315 -15.63 7.65 8.17
N LEU A 316 -15.99 8.56 9.04
CA LEU A 316 -16.35 8.42 10.45
C LEU A 316 -15.19 8.08 11.38
N ASP A 317 -14.31 7.17 11.04
CA ASP A 317 -13.25 6.68 11.92
C ASP A 317 -12.11 6.07 11.12
N ASP A 318 -11.15 5.50 11.82
CA ASP A 318 -10.01 4.78 11.29
C ASP A 318 -10.41 3.81 10.18
N SER A 319 -9.76 3.91 9.04
CA SER A 319 -10.04 3.09 7.87
C SER A 319 -8.85 2.19 7.54
N ASN A 320 -8.96 0.92 7.91
CA ASN A 320 -8.04 -0.14 7.49
C ASN A 320 -8.44 -0.73 6.11
N SER A 321 -9.60 -0.33 5.60
CA SER A 321 -10.12 -0.74 4.30
C SER A 321 -9.55 0.15 3.19
N THR A 322 -8.56 -0.35 2.47
CA THR A 322 -8.00 0.34 1.29
C THR A 322 -9.11 0.71 0.31
N PRO A 323 -9.17 1.96 -0.19
CA PRO A 323 -10.13 2.36 -1.21
C PRO A 323 -9.96 1.56 -2.50
N VAL A 324 -11.06 1.05 -3.06
CA VAL A 324 -11.05 0.30 -4.32
C VAL A 324 -11.75 1.11 -5.40
N LEU A 325 -11.07 1.33 -6.51
CA LEU A 325 -11.62 2.00 -7.68
C LEU A 325 -12.34 1.00 -8.61
N GLU A 326 -13.48 1.42 -9.15
CA GLU A 326 -14.21 0.66 -10.15
C GLU A 326 -14.82 1.60 -11.18
N ILE A 327 -14.69 1.26 -12.48
CA ILE A 327 -15.34 1.99 -13.54
C ILE A 327 -16.64 1.28 -13.93
N GLU A 328 -17.77 1.94 -13.65
CA GLU A 328 -19.08 1.42 -13.98
C GLU A 328 -19.76 2.32 -15.03
N LYS A 329 -20.06 1.75 -16.20
CA LYS A 329 -20.68 2.48 -17.32
C LYS A 329 -19.95 3.77 -17.71
N GLY A 330 -18.60 3.75 -17.58
CA GLY A 330 -17.74 4.88 -17.94
C GLY A 330 -17.59 5.94 -16.86
N HIS A 331 -18.11 5.73 -15.66
CA HIS A 331 -17.96 6.61 -14.50
C HIS A 331 -17.13 5.93 -13.40
N LEU A 332 -16.29 6.68 -12.72
CA LEU A 332 -15.39 6.17 -11.68
C LEU A 332 -16.03 6.26 -10.30
N TYR A 333 -15.99 5.17 -9.56
CA TYR A 333 -16.46 5.07 -8.20
C TYR A 333 -15.40 4.53 -7.26
N LEU A 334 -15.57 4.81 -5.97
CA LEU A 334 -14.80 4.26 -4.87
C LEU A 334 -15.71 3.38 -4.00
N TYR A 335 -15.15 2.26 -3.55
CA TYR A 335 -15.73 1.43 -2.51
C TYR A 335 -14.80 1.45 -1.29
N VAL A 336 -15.34 1.81 -0.13
CA VAL A 336 -14.59 1.95 1.11
C VAL A 336 -15.50 1.69 2.31
N SER A 337 -14.92 1.39 3.45
CA SER A 337 -15.60 1.26 4.73
C SER A 337 -14.68 1.71 5.86
N THR A 338 -15.10 1.55 7.10
CA THR A 338 -14.40 2.01 8.29
C THR A 338 -14.38 0.95 9.38
N SER A 339 -13.48 1.11 10.31
CA SER A 339 -13.43 0.38 11.57
C SER A 339 -13.97 1.23 12.73
N PHE A 340 -13.92 0.71 13.93
CA PHE A 340 -14.19 1.43 15.18
C PHE A 340 -13.53 0.70 16.36
N ARG A 341 -13.59 1.24 17.56
CA ARG A 341 -13.07 0.75 18.82
C ARG A 341 -11.63 1.22 19.10
N LEU A 342 -10.66 0.97 18.24
CA LEU A 342 -9.28 1.44 18.42
C LEU A 342 -9.02 2.78 17.74
N GLY A 343 -9.98 3.28 16.96
CA GLY A 343 -10.01 4.63 16.44
C GLY A 343 -10.51 5.65 17.49
N TRP A 344 -10.91 6.82 17.05
CA TRP A 344 -11.42 7.85 17.96
C TRP A 344 -12.85 7.56 18.46
N ARG A 345 -13.60 6.66 17.81
CA ARG A 345 -14.88 6.13 18.28
C ARG A 345 -14.64 4.90 19.17
N SER A 346 -14.35 5.09 20.44
CA SER A 346 -14.00 4.03 21.40
C SER A 346 -15.24 3.31 21.96
N TYR A 347 -16.14 2.84 21.11
CA TYR A 347 -17.36 2.14 21.51
C TYR A 347 -17.21 0.62 21.31
N ASP A 348 -17.99 -0.16 22.05
CA ASP A 348 -18.04 -1.62 21.91
C ASP A 348 -19.03 -2.07 20.82
N THR A 349 -19.93 -1.18 20.41
CA THR A 349 -20.90 -1.37 19.32
C THR A 349 -21.01 -0.07 18.53
N ALA A 350 -20.98 -0.19 17.22
CA ALA A 350 -21.16 0.95 16.33
C ALA A 350 -21.79 0.56 15.00
N THR A 351 -22.46 1.53 14.37
CA THR A 351 -22.88 1.42 12.98
C THR A 351 -21.67 1.60 12.07
N VAL A 352 -21.45 0.65 11.16
CA VAL A 352 -20.37 0.62 10.18
C VAL A 352 -20.95 0.67 8.78
N PRO A 353 -20.86 1.80 8.08
CA PRO A 353 -21.29 1.90 6.70
C PRO A 353 -20.29 1.27 5.74
N VAL A 354 -20.80 0.66 4.68
CA VAL A 354 -20.07 0.37 3.45
C VAL A 354 -20.54 1.38 2.41
N TRP A 355 -19.63 2.17 1.88
CA TRP A 355 -19.95 3.25 0.95
C TRP A 355 -19.57 2.93 -0.48
N LYS A 356 -20.42 3.38 -1.41
CA LYS A 356 -20.05 3.71 -2.79
C LYS A 356 -19.99 5.21 -2.91
N ILE A 357 -18.85 5.72 -3.35
CA ILE A 357 -18.55 7.14 -3.43
C ILE A 357 -18.24 7.50 -4.89
N ASP A 358 -18.76 8.62 -5.35
CA ASP A 358 -18.39 9.21 -6.62
C ASP A 358 -16.95 9.73 -6.53
N ALA A 359 -16.05 9.18 -7.35
CA ALA A 359 -14.63 9.50 -7.27
C ALA A 359 -14.27 10.91 -7.75
N GLU A 360 -15.13 11.54 -8.56
CA GLU A 360 -14.90 12.91 -9.05
C GLU A 360 -15.29 13.97 -8.01
N THR A 361 -16.31 13.67 -7.18
CA THR A 361 -16.92 14.67 -6.27
C THR A 361 -16.75 14.35 -4.80
N GLY A 362 -16.41 13.11 -4.45
CA GLY A 362 -16.39 12.60 -3.09
C GLY A 362 -17.78 12.39 -2.47
N GLU A 363 -18.86 12.61 -3.22
CA GLU A 363 -20.22 12.46 -2.70
C GLU A 363 -20.61 10.98 -2.56
N ILE A 364 -21.33 10.66 -1.50
CA ILE A 364 -21.86 9.31 -1.25
C ILE A 364 -22.98 9.03 -2.24
N VAL A 365 -22.80 8.03 -3.10
CA VAL A 365 -23.83 7.56 -4.04
C VAL A 365 -24.85 6.70 -3.31
N TRP A 366 -24.37 5.78 -2.49
CA TRP A 366 -25.16 4.98 -1.57
C TRP A 366 -24.29 4.44 -0.43
N HIS A 367 -24.93 3.98 0.63
CA HIS A 367 -24.30 3.21 1.69
C HIS A 367 -25.24 2.13 2.20
N THR A 368 -24.64 1.13 2.84
CA THR A 368 -25.37 0.11 3.60
C THR A 368 -24.75 0.02 4.97
N ASP A 369 -25.58 0.10 6.00
CA ASP A 369 -25.15 0.16 7.38
C ASP A 369 -25.24 -1.21 8.04
N TYR A 370 -24.19 -1.56 8.79
CA TYR A 370 -24.13 -2.78 9.61
C TYR A 370 -23.92 -2.39 11.07
N GLU A 371 -24.73 -2.97 11.96
CA GLU A 371 -24.49 -2.89 13.40
C GLU A 371 -23.42 -3.91 13.77
N CYS A 372 -22.27 -3.43 14.22
CA CYS A 372 -21.12 -4.25 14.55
C CYS A 372 -20.80 -4.17 16.03
N THR A 373 -20.40 -5.31 16.60
CA THR A 373 -19.91 -5.40 17.99
C THR A 373 -18.49 -5.90 17.96
N THR A 374 -17.61 -5.28 18.74
CA THR A 374 -16.22 -5.74 18.87
C THR A 374 -16.14 -6.90 19.85
N ASP A 375 -15.16 -7.76 19.65
CA ASP A 375 -14.67 -8.64 20.70
C ASP A 375 -13.66 -7.87 21.60
N ASP A 376 -13.43 -8.35 22.81
CA ASP A 376 -12.65 -7.64 23.82
C ASP A 376 -11.23 -7.32 23.34
N GLY A 377 -10.92 -6.03 23.27
CA GLY A 377 -9.58 -5.51 22.94
C GLY A 377 -9.24 -5.48 21.44
N VAL A 378 -10.17 -5.74 20.52
CA VAL A 378 -9.94 -5.69 19.07
C VAL A 378 -10.80 -4.62 18.39
N SER A 379 -10.34 -4.12 17.23
CA SER A 379 -11.17 -3.29 16.35
C SER A 379 -12.34 -4.08 15.78
N GLY A 380 -13.49 -3.44 15.64
CA GLY A 380 -14.66 -3.95 14.96
C GLY A 380 -14.88 -3.26 13.62
N GLY A 381 -15.89 -3.73 12.88
CA GLY A 381 -16.25 -3.21 11.58
C GLY A 381 -15.46 -3.84 10.43
N VAL A 382 -15.25 -3.10 9.35
CA VAL A 382 -14.57 -3.60 8.16
C VAL A 382 -13.08 -3.37 8.26
N GLN A 383 -12.34 -4.45 8.54
CA GLN A 383 -10.88 -4.45 8.64
C GLN A 383 -10.21 -4.84 7.30
N SER A 384 -10.98 -5.38 6.37
CA SER A 384 -10.47 -5.87 5.09
C SER A 384 -10.88 -4.96 3.93
N THR A 385 -10.08 -4.99 2.87
CA THR A 385 -10.40 -4.28 1.63
C THR A 385 -11.58 -4.95 0.90
N ILE A 386 -12.54 -4.15 0.47
CA ILE A 386 -13.72 -4.58 -0.27
C ILE A 386 -13.28 -5.25 -1.58
N ALA A 387 -13.90 -6.36 -1.96
CA ALA A 387 -13.67 -7.01 -3.23
C ALA A 387 -14.81 -6.71 -4.20
N CYS A 388 -14.51 -6.07 -5.32
CA CYS A 388 -15.45 -5.88 -6.41
C CYS A 388 -15.48 -7.12 -7.30
N GLY A 389 -16.68 -7.64 -7.56
CA GLY A 389 -16.86 -8.77 -8.46
C GLY A 389 -16.52 -8.42 -9.89
N LYS A 390 -16.10 -9.40 -10.68
CA LYS A 390 -15.75 -9.24 -12.09
C LYS A 390 -16.58 -10.18 -12.97
N ASN A 391 -16.71 -9.88 -14.24
CA ASN A 391 -17.44 -10.68 -15.23
C ASN A 391 -18.91 -10.93 -14.82
N SER A 392 -19.30 -12.18 -14.61
CA SER A 392 -20.65 -12.55 -14.18
C SER A 392 -21.03 -12.08 -12.77
N LEU A 393 -20.05 -11.64 -11.99
CA LEU A 393 -20.22 -11.15 -10.62
C LEU A 393 -20.06 -9.63 -10.52
N ALA A 394 -19.97 -8.90 -11.64
CA ALA A 394 -19.70 -7.46 -11.67
C ALA A 394 -20.76 -6.59 -10.93
N ASP A 395 -21.95 -7.14 -10.70
CA ASP A 395 -23.02 -6.45 -9.94
C ASP A 395 -22.90 -6.62 -8.41
N TYR A 396 -21.84 -7.29 -7.92
CA TYR A 396 -21.67 -7.62 -6.50
C TYR A 396 -20.37 -7.05 -5.94
N ILE A 397 -20.42 -6.66 -4.68
CA ILE A 397 -19.23 -6.45 -3.84
C ILE A 397 -19.24 -7.46 -2.69
N TYR A 398 -18.05 -7.79 -2.19
CA TYR A 398 -17.87 -8.74 -1.10
C TYR A 398 -17.14 -8.03 0.03
N VAL A 399 -17.71 -8.10 1.22
CA VAL A 399 -17.23 -7.42 2.42
C VAL A 399 -17.22 -8.40 3.58
N THR A 400 -16.17 -8.37 4.38
CA THR A 400 -16.13 -9.05 5.69
C THR A 400 -16.34 -8.00 6.76
N VAL A 401 -17.37 -8.19 7.58
CA VAL A 401 -17.79 -7.27 8.66
C VAL A 401 -17.66 -7.98 9.99
#